data_24baad95b935dc02d5d0b5ef98f3c60a
#
_entry.id   24baad95b935dc02d5d0b5ef98f3c60a
#
_cell.length_a   1.000
_cell.length_b   1.000
_cell.length_c   1.000
_cell.angle_alpha   90.00
_cell.angle_beta   90.00
_cell.angle_gamma   90.00
#
_symmetry.space_group_name_H-M   'P 1'
#
loop_
_entity.id
_entity.type
_entity.pdbx_description
1 polymer ?
#
loop_
_entity_poly.entity_id
_entity_poly.type
_entity_poly.pdbx_seq_one_letter_code
_entity_poly.pdbx_strand_id
1 'polypeptide(L)'
;EMSASLVGSEMCIRDRQEACKEVYLHPELVQYLVRVVQETRGNSKIASGVSPRGTLAFLRAVQGHALVQGRNYVVPEDFKTVAVPVLAHRLTMQIGADDGRAAESVIEEILNRIDLPTENWSGR
;
A
#
# COMPACT_ATOMS: atom_id res chain seq x y z
N GLU A 1 -14.82 27.10 20.03
CA GLU A 1 -14.18 27.22 18.73
C GLU A 1 -13.27 26.04 18.40
N MET A 2 -12.55 25.56 19.39
CA MET A 2 -11.77 24.33 19.21
C MET A 2 -12.67 23.14 18.90
N SER A 3 -13.87 23.08 19.49
CA SER A 3 -14.84 22.05 19.19
C SER A 3 -15.28 22.09 17.72
N ALA A 4 -15.56 23.30 17.20
CA ALA A 4 -15.96 23.47 15.82
C ALA A 4 -14.82 23.08 14.88
N SER A 5 -13.58 23.41 15.24
CA SER A 5 -12.40 23.06 14.46
C SER A 5 -12.20 21.54 14.44
N LEU A 6 -12.40 20.85 15.57
CA LEU A 6 -12.29 19.40 15.63
C LEU A 6 -13.37 18.72 14.80
N VAL A 7 -14.59 19.20 14.86
CA VAL A 7 -15.70 18.66 14.06
C VAL A 7 -15.39 18.85 12.57
N GLY A 8 -14.91 20.02 12.19
CA GLY A 8 -14.51 20.28 10.82
C GLY A 8 -13.38 19.38 10.36
N SER A 9 -12.40 19.11 11.24
CA SER A 9 -11.29 18.21 10.94
C SER A 9 -11.77 16.77 10.73
N GLU A 10 -12.72 16.29 11.55
CA GLU A 10 -13.29 14.96 11.39
C GLU A 10 -14.01 14.82 10.06
N MET A 11 -14.79 15.81 9.68
CA MET A 11 -15.49 15.81 8.39
C MET A 11 -14.50 15.81 7.23
N CYS A 12 -13.43 16.60 7.34
CA CYS A 12 -12.37 16.62 6.31
C CYS A 12 -11.68 15.28 6.18
N ILE A 13 -11.42 14.60 7.31
CA ILE A 13 -10.80 13.28 7.31
C ILE A 13 -11.72 12.27 6.62
N ARG A 14 -13.01 12.28 6.95
CA ARG A 14 -13.98 11.38 6.34
C ARG A 14 -14.10 11.63 4.84
N ASP A 15 -14.16 12.89 4.44
CA ASP A 15 -14.24 13.27 3.03
C ASP A 15 -13.02 12.77 2.28
N ARG A 16 -11.83 12.89 2.89
CA ARG A 16 -10.59 12.40 2.28
C ARG A 16 -10.58 10.88 2.17
N GLN A 17 -11.09 10.18 3.18
CA GLN A 17 -11.18 8.72 3.15
C GLN A 17 -12.13 8.25 2.06
N GLU A 18 -13.26 8.93 1.90
CA GLU A 18 -14.20 8.62 0.82
C GLU A 18 -13.59 8.94 -0.55
N ALA A 19 -12.88 10.06 -0.66
CA ALA A 19 -12.20 10.45 -1.89
C ALA A 19 -11.14 9.42 -2.28
N CYS A 20 -10.44 8.84 -1.31
CA CYS A 20 -9.45 7.79 -1.59
C CYS A 20 -10.08 6.58 -2.27
N LYS A 21 -11.31 6.22 -1.91
CA LYS A 21 -12.01 5.10 -2.51
C LYS A 21 -12.37 5.34 -3.97
N GLU A 22 -12.45 6.60 -4.38
CA GLU A 22 -12.79 7.00 -5.75
C GLU A 22 -11.56 7.12 -6.64
N VAL A 23 -10.36 7.06 -6.07
CA VAL A 23 -9.13 7.12 -6.86
C VAL A 23 -9.06 5.88 -7.76
N TYR A 24 -8.87 6.10 -9.05
CA TYR A 24 -8.86 5.02 -10.03
C TYR A 24 -7.65 4.09 -9.83
N LEU A 25 -7.90 2.80 -9.84
CA LEU A 25 -6.86 1.78 -9.75
C LEU A 25 -6.99 0.86 -10.98
N HIS A 26 -6.01 0.96 -11.88
CA HIS A 26 -5.99 0.18 -13.10
C HIS A 26 -5.96 -1.32 -12.78
N PRO A 27 -6.69 -2.18 -13.54
CA PRO A 27 -6.71 -3.63 -13.27
C PRO A 27 -5.34 -4.27 -13.17
N GLU A 28 -4.37 -3.83 -13.97
CA GLU A 28 -3.00 -4.34 -13.91
C GLU A 28 -2.34 -4.02 -12.57
N LEU A 29 -2.68 -2.88 -11.98
CA LEU A 29 -2.16 -2.51 -10.66
C LEU A 29 -2.85 -3.31 -9.54
N VAL A 30 -4.11 -3.68 -9.74
CA VAL A 30 -4.78 -4.60 -8.81
C VAL A 30 -4.04 -5.93 -8.79
N GLN A 31 -3.69 -6.45 -9.95
CA GLN A 31 -2.91 -7.69 -10.05
C GLN A 31 -1.53 -7.55 -9.42
N TYR A 32 -0.90 -6.40 -9.61
CA TYR A 32 0.39 -6.10 -8.99
C TYR A 32 0.28 -6.15 -7.46
N LEU A 33 -0.73 -5.51 -6.90
CA LEU A 33 -0.99 -5.51 -5.47
C LEU A 33 -1.18 -6.95 -4.95
N VAL A 34 -1.98 -7.74 -5.65
CA VAL A 34 -2.24 -9.13 -5.28
C VAL A 34 -0.93 -9.93 -5.31
N ARG A 35 -0.10 -9.74 -6.32
CA ARG A 35 1.19 -10.43 -6.42
C ARG A 35 2.11 -10.06 -5.27
N VAL A 36 2.19 -8.79 -4.91
CA VAL A 36 3.00 -8.35 -3.78
C VAL A 36 2.55 -9.07 -2.50
N VAL A 37 1.25 -9.10 -2.25
CA VAL A 37 0.70 -9.77 -1.07
C VAL A 37 0.97 -11.28 -1.10
N GLN A 38 0.78 -11.92 -2.24
CA GLN A 38 1.04 -13.35 -2.39
C GLN A 38 2.51 -13.69 -2.18
N GLU A 39 3.42 -12.85 -2.67
CA GLU A 39 4.85 -13.04 -2.46
C GLU A 39 5.21 -12.97 -0.97
N THR A 40 4.54 -12.10 -0.18
CA THR A 40 4.77 -12.06 1.26
C THR A 40 4.33 -13.36 1.93
N ARG A 41 3.30 -14.02 1.41
CA ARG A 41 2.80 -15.27 1.98
C ARG A 41 3.63 -16.48 1.58
N GLY A 42 4.31 -16.39 0.44
CA GLY A 42 5.14 -17.49 -0.07
C GLY A 42 6.63 -17.33 0.13
N ASN A 43 7.08 -16.24 0.75
CA ASN A 43 8.50 -15.97 0.91
C ASN A 43 9.07 -16.77 2.07
N SER A 44 10.22 -17.42 1.83
CA SER A 44 10.87 -18.28 2.83
C SER A 44 11.38 -17.52 4.06
N LYS A 45 11.60 -16.21 3.92
CA LYS A 45 12.08 -15.36 5.02
C LYS A 45 10.94 -14.86 5.90
N ILE A 46 9.71 -15.05 5.48
CA ILE A 46 8.53 -14.54 6.17
C ILE A 46 7.75 -15.71 6.77
N ALA A 47 7.53 -15.68 8.08
CA ALA A 47 6.74 -16.69 8.77
C ALA A 47 5.26 -16.48 8.53
N SER A 48 4.82 -15.24 8.58
CA SER A 48 3.41 -14.88 8.35
C SER A 48 3.36 -13.65 7.46
N GLY A 49 2.69 -13.78 6.32
CA GLY A 49 2.54 -12.69 5.36
C GLY A 49 1.43 -11.72 5.72
N VAL A 50 1.12 -10.86 4.77
CA VAL A 50 0.13 -9.80 4.96
C VAL A 50 -1.27 -10.41 5.07
N SER A 51 -2.02 -10.00 6.10
CA SER A 51 -3.41 -10.41 6.30
C SER A 51 -4.33 -9.72 5.30
N PRO A 52 -5.59 -10.21 5.13
CA PRO A 52 -6.57 -9.50 4.31
C PRO A 52 -6.81 -8.05 4.76
N ARG A 53 -6.79 -7.81 6.07
CA ARG A 53 -6.92 -6.45 6.61
C ARG A 53 -5.71 -5.59 6.22
N GLY A 54 -4.52 -6.16 6.27
CA GLY A 54 -3.30 -5.49 5.84
C GLY A 54 -3.30 -5.20 4.34
N THR A 55 -3.85 -6.11 3.55
CA THR A 55 -4.02 -5.93 2.10
C THR A 55 -4.91 -4.72 1.82
N LEU A 56 -6.02 -4.61 2.53
CA LEU A 56 -6.93 -3.48 2.37
C LEU A 56 -6.26 -2.17 2.82
N ALA A 57 -5.49 -2.20 3.91
CA ALA A 57 -4.74 -1.04 4.36
C ALA A 57 -3.74 -0.58 3.30
N PHE A 58 -3.07 -1.52 2.64
CA PHE A 58 -2.13 -1.21 1.56
C PHE A 58 -2.84 -0.54 0.38
N LEU A 59 -3.98 -1.11 -0.02
CA LEU A 59 -4.79 -0.54 -1.09
C LEU A 59 -5.17 0.91 -0.78
N ARG A 60 -5.69 1.17 0.42
CA ARG A 60 -6.10 2.52 0.84
C ARG A 60 -4.93 3.48 0.91
N ALA A 61 -3.78 3.00 1.39
CA ALA A 61 -2.57 3.83 1.47
C ALA A 61 -2.08 4.23 0.08
N VAL A 62 -2.12 3.30 -0.87
CA VAL A 62 -1.73 3.57 -2.26
C VAL A 62 -2.64 4.63 -2.88
N GLN A 63 -3.95 4.47 -2.70
CA GLN A 63 -4.92 5.44 -3.20
C GLN A 63 -4.76 6.80 -2.53
N GLY A 64 -4.52 6.81 -1.21
CA GLY A 64 -4.30 8.04 -0.46
C GLY A 64 -3.05 8.76 -0.90
N HIS A 65 -1.98 8.03 -1.18
CA HIS A 65 -0.73 8.63 -1.67
C HIS A 65 -0.95 9.30 -3.03
N ALA A 66 -1.67 8.64 -3.94
CA ALA A 66 -2.00 9.23 -5.23
C ALA A 66 -2.77 10.54 -5.07
N LEU A 67 -3.74 10.54 -4.17
CA LEU A 67 -4.56 11.72 -3.90
C LEU A 67 -3.73 12.86 -3.34
N VAL A 68 -2.81 12.58 -2.40
CA VAL A 68 -1.90 13.58 -1.83
C VAL A 68 -1.01 14.18 -2.93
N GLN A 69 -0.62 13.38 -3.92
CA GLN A 69 0.17 13.85 -5.05
C GLN A 69 -0.66 14.62 -6.08
N GLY A 70 -1.94 14.83 -5.82
CA GLY A 70 -2.81 15.58 -6.71
C GLY A 70 -3.35 14.78 -7.89
N ARG A 71 -3.26 13.45 -7.82
CA ARG A 71 -3.78 12.58 -8.88
C ARG A 71 -5.05 11.89 -8.44
N ASN A 72 -5.90 11.59 -9.40
CA ASN A 72 -7.11 10.79 -9.16
C ASN A 72 -6.97 9.36 -9.70
N TYR A 73 -5.73 8.93 -9.92
CA TYR A 73 -5.41 7.57 -10.35
C TYR A 73 -4.08 7.15 -9.73
N VAL A 74 -3.92 5.85 -9.52
CA VAL A 74 -2.74 5.26 -8.92
C VAL A 74 -1.70 4.96 -9.99
N VAL A 75 -0.42 5.14 -9.66
CA VAL A 75 0.71 4.74 -10.51
C VAL A 75 1.60 3.78 -9.71
N PRO A 76 2.48 2.99 -10.39
CA PRO A 76 3.34 2.04 -9.69
C PRO A 76 4.21 2.62 -8.58
N GLU A 77 4.63 3.87 -8.73
CA GLU A 77 5.46 4.53 -7.72
C GLU A 77 4.74 4.70 -6.39
N ASP A 78 3.40 4.80 -6.41
CA ASP A 78 2.62 4.88 -5.18
C ASP A 78 2.81 3.60 -4.35
N PHE A 79 2.85 2.44 -5.00
CA PHE A 79 3.10 1.16 -4.33
C PHE A 79 4.48 1.14 -3.68
N LYS A 80 5.49 1.58 -4.41
CA LYS A 80 6.86 1.58 -3.91
C LYS A 80 7.03 2.51 -2.72
N THR A 81 6.37 3.65 -2.75
CA THR A 81 6.47 4.63 -1.68
C THR A 81 5.80 4.17 -0.39
N VAL A 82 4.63 3.52 -0.48
CA VAL A 82 3.85 3.18 0.72
C VAL A 82 4.06 1.74 1.18
N ALA A 83 4.66 0.87 0.35
CA ALA A 83 4.77 -0.55 0.69
C ALA A 83 5.53 -0.79 1.99
N VAL A 84 6.72 -0.22 2.13
CA VAL A 84 7.54 -0.43 3.33
C VAL A 84 6.84 0.12 4.57
N PRO A 85 6.40 1.39 4.61
CA PRO A 85 5.74 1.92 5.81
C PRO A 85 4.49 1.15 6.21
N VAL A 86 3.74 0.63 5.25
CA VAL A 86 2.46 -0.03 5.54
C VAL A 86 2.65 -1.51 5.84
N LEU A 87 3.50 -2.20 5.08
CA LEU A 87 3.58 -3.65 5.12
C LEU A 87 4.65 -4.19 6.07
N ALA A 88 5.75 -3.47 6.29
CA ALA A 88 6.89 -4.00 7.03
C ALA A 88 6.50 -4.49 8.43
N HIS A 89 5.70 -3.72 9.15
CA HIS A 89 5.28 -4.07 10.51
C HIS A 89 4.10 -5.04 10.55
N ARG A 90 3.57 -5.42 9.40
CA ARG A 90 2.47 -6.39 9.28
C ARG A 90 2.95 -7.79 8.91
N LEU A 91 4.26 -7.95 8.80
CA LEU A 91 4.89 -9.24 8.51
C LEU A 91 5.47 -9.83 9.79
N THR A 92 5.39 -11.14 9.91
CA THR A 92 6.13 -11.87 10.95
C THR A 92 7.28 -12.57 10.25
N MET A 93 8.50 -12.23 10.62
CA MET A 93 9.70 -12.79 10.01
C MET A 93 10.04 -14.14 10.62
N GLN A 94 10.76 -14.98 9.87
CA GLN A 94 11.26 -16.24 10.38
C GLN A 94 12.28 -16.02 11.50
N ILE A 95 12.40 -17.00 12.40
CA ILE A 95 13.36 -16.97 13.49
C ILE A 95 14.77 -16.86 12.90
N GLY A 96 15.56 -15.94 13.41
CA GLY A 96 16.90 -15.65 12.89
C GLY A 96 16.96 -14.41 12.02
N ALA A 97 15.84 -13.92 11.53
CA ALA A 97 15.74 -12.65 10.81
C ALA A 97 15.36 -11.57 11.83
N ASP A 98 16.23 -11.28 12.73
CA ASP A 98 15.97 -10.46 13.90
C ASP A 98 16.24 -8.97 13.72
N ASP A 99 16.77 -8.58 12.58
CA ASP A 99 17.04 -7.18 12.27
C ASP A 99 15.73 -6.49 11.91
N GLY A 100 15.46 -5.34 12.52
CA GLY A 100 14.28 -4.53 12.19
C GLY A 100 14.21 -4.11 10.72
N ARG A 101 15.31 -4.21 10.00
CA ARG A 101 15.39 -3.90 8.58
C ARG A 101 15.13 -5.12 7.69
N ALA A 102 15.04 -6.32 8.26
CA ALA A 102 14.84 -7.53 7.46
C ALA A 102 13.50 -7.47 6.71
N ALA A 103 12.44 -7.03 7.39
CA ALA A 103 11.12 -6.89 6.76
C ALA A 103 11.15 -5.87 5.63
N GLU A 104 11.80 -4.73 5.85
CA GLU A 104 11.92 -3.69 4.82
C GLU A 104 12.67 -4.21 3.60
N SER A 105 13.79 -4.89 3.83
CA SER A 105 14.62 -5.46 2.75
C SER A 105 13.84 -6.49 1.93
N VAL A 106 13.06 -7.33 2.59
CA VAL A 106 12.27 -8.35 1.91
C VAL A 106 11.20 -7.70 1.05
N ILE A 107 10.53 -6.67 1.54
CA ILE A 107 9.50 -5.96 0.78
C ILE A 107 10.12 -5.29 -0.45
N GLU A 108 11.26 -4.63 -0.30
CA GLU A 108 11.96 -4.02 -1.43
C GLU A 108 12.37 -5.07 -2.47
N GLU A 109 12.85 -6.21 -2.01
CA GLU A 109 13.21 -7.32 -2.90
C GLU A 109 11.99 -7.82 -3.67
N ILE A 110 10.85 -7.98 -3.01
CA ILE A 110 9.61 -8.41 -3.65
C ILE A 110 9.17 -7.40 -4.70
N LEU A 111 9.20 -6.11 -4.37
CA LEU A 111 8.80 -5.06 -5.31
C LEU A 111 9.69 -5.05 -6.56
N ASN A 112 10.99 -5.28 -6.37
CA ASN A 112 11.93 -5.29 -7.49
C ASN A 112 11.83 -6.55 -8.34
N ARG A 113 11.35 -7.65 -7.77
CA ARG A 113 11.20 -8.92 -8.47
C ARG A 113 10.00 -8.94 -9.39
N ILE A 114 8.93 -8.27 -9.02
CA ILE A 114 7.68 -8.27 -9.77
C ILE A 114 7.78 -7.24 -10.90
N ASP A 115 7.56 -7.70 -12.13
CA ASP A 115 7.59 -6.83 -13.29
C ASP A 115 6.38 -5.90 -13.29
N LEU A 116 6.64 -4.64 -13.67
CA LEU A 116 5.60 -3.64 -13.79
C LEU A 116 5.20 -3.49 -15.25
N PRO A 117 3.92 -3.63 -15.57
CA PRO A 117 3.46 -3.37 -16.93
C PRO A 117 3.58 -1.89 -17.27
N THR A 118 3.75 -1.59 -18.54
CA THR A 118 3.78 -0.22 -19.04
C THR A 118 2.41 0.11 -19.61
N GLU A 119 1.62 0.85 -18.86
CA GLU A 119 0.23 1.14 -19.21
C GLU A 119 -0.10 2.61 -18.96
N ASN A 120 -1.24 3.03 -19.48
CA ASN A 120 -1.79 4.33 -19.14
C ASN A 120 -2.63 4.18 -17.86
N TRP A 121 -2.06 4.58 -16.74
CA TRP A 121 -2.64 4.35 -15.43
C TRP A 121 -3.89 5.19 -15.15
N SER A 122 -4.12 6.23 -15.93
CA SER A 122 -5.31 7.09 -15.78
C SER A 122 -6.59 6.44 -16.28
N GLY A 123 -6.50 5.33 -17.01
CA GLY A 123 -7.65 4.63 -17.55
C GLY A 123 -8.24 5.26 -18.82
N ARG A 124 -7.51 6.15 -19.47
CA ARG A 124 -7.97 6.83 -20.69
C ARG A 124 -7.28 6.30 -21.93
#